data_82c41d1e6b6ae1ef73daae7c68d70d04
#
_entry.id   82c41d1e6b6ae1ef73daae7c68d70d04
#
_cell.length_a   1.000
_cell.length_b   1.000
_cell.length_c   1.000
_cell.angle_alpha   90.00
_cell.angle_beta   90.00
_cell.angle_gamma   90.00
#
_symmetry.space_group_name_H-M   'P 1'
#
loop_
_entity.id
_entity.type
_entity.pdbx_description
1 polymer ?
#
loop_
_entity_poly.entity_id
_entity_poly.type
_entity_poly.pdbx_seq_one_letter_code
_entity_poly.pdbx_strand_id
1 'polypeptide(L)'
;MNAYGYIAFTDAGKKRQGTIIAETESHAADQLRAKGLFVSQLEVRDEVSGWRKALSGRRKGRLTADLQAVFTRQMAVLLGADLPVEAALEAVRQGGHGVLDAMAAGARAALMDGAPLSESLEKSGAGFAPYYLAAIRAGENAGDLPTVFEELADHLETKGTDRAQIASALVYPAFVAAVSLLVCGILMVTVAPEIVALFEVSGRPLPQITQNVLAVSDWVQNNLILLAAIVGCLIALGVLAQINEGLRQRRDALLLRLPLIGRFMRLAQAVQYLRTLALVLGSKHAVVSAVENAAQVLTVSKFRQEADAVSQDIRQGVTLSKSLERLSIIPPVARQLISAGEASVRLARMADRSAVLVENGLSTERKRLAALLEPLLMMAVGGFVLIIVLAVLLPIFDLQAVVAG
;
A
#
# COMPACT_ATOMS: atom_id res chain seq x y z
N MET A 1 24.36 -17.72 -13.58
CA MET A 1 23.75 -18.64 -12.58
C MET A 1 22.24 -18.46 -12.62
N ASN A 2 21.46 -19.55 -12.60
CA ASN A 2 20.00 -19.50 -12.70
C ASN A 2 19.37 -19.94 -11.37
N ALA A 3 18.18 -19.38 -11.05
CA ALA A 3 17.43 -19.80 -9.88
C ALA A 3 16.43 -20.91 -10.29
N TYR A 4 16.53 -22.08 -9.69
CA TYR A 4 15.66 -23.23 -9.94
C TYR A 4 14.68 -23.40 -8.79
N GLY A 5 13.37 -23.33 -9.08
CA GLY A 5 12.33 -23.73 -8.14
C GLY A 5 12.24 -25.27 -8.08
N TYR A 6 12.27 -25.83 -6.87
CA TYR A 6 12.18 -27.28 -6.71
C TYR A 6 11.01 -27.71 -5.83
N ILE A 7 10.48 -28.89 -6.14
CA ILE A 7 9.63 -29.70 -5.27
C ILE A 7 10.40 -30.99 -5.03
N ALA A 8 10.72 -31.26 -3.76
CA ALA A 8 11.48 -32.45 -3.37
C ALA A 8 10.86 -33.12 -2.14
N PHE A 9 11.19 -34.38 -1.92
CA PHE A 9 10.75 -35.17 -0.77
C PHE A 9 11.99 -35.56 0.06
N THR A 10 11.84 -35.55 1.39
CA THR A 10 12.84 -36.10 2.30
C THR A 10 12.73 -37.63 2.33
N ASP A 11 13.73 -38.34 2.85
CA ASP A 11 13.70 -39.79 3.10
C ASP A 11 12.45 -40.25 3.86
N ALA A 12 11.89 -39.39 4.70
CA ALA A 12 10.67 -39.64 5.46
C ALA A 12 9.38 -39.33 4.65
N GLY A 13 9.45 -39.07 3.34
CA GLY A 13 8.31 -38.78 2.47
C GLY A 13 7.69 -37.40 2.65
N LYS A 14 8.28 -36.51 3.44
CA LYS A 14 7.75 -35.16 3.67
C LYS A 14 8.11 -34.24 2.50
N LYS A 15 7.09 -33.61 1.88
CA LYS A 15 7.25 -32.67 0.78
C LYS A 15 7.95 -31.39 1.24
N ARG A 16 9.01 -30.98 0.53
CA ARG A 16 9.72 -29.72 0.67
C ARG A 16 9.71 -28.95 -0.63
N GLN A 17 9.51 -27.64 -0.54
CA GLN A 17 9.54 -26.73 -1.69
C GLN A 17 10.53 -25.61 -1.36
N GLY A 18 11.28 -25.16 -2.36
CA GLY A 18 12.24 -24.07 -2.18
C GLY A 18 12.84 -23.64 -3.52
N THR A 19 13.84 -22.76 -3.45
CA THR A 19 14.59 -22.32 -4.62
C THR A 19 16.08 -22.59 -4.38
N ILE A 20 16.76 -23.08 -5.41
CA ILE A 20 18.20 -23.35 -5.40
C ILE A 20 18.87 -22.62 -6.55
N ILE A 21 20.06 -22.09 -6.34
CA ILE A 21 20.85 -21.42 -7.38
C ILE A 21 21.88 -22.41 -7.90
N ALA A 22 21.89 -22.60 -9.21
CA ALA A 22 22.87 -23.47 -9.88
C ALA A 22 23.14 -22.96 -11.29
N GLU A 23 24.24 -23.41 -11.89
CA GLU A 23 24.59 -23.08 -13.27
C GLU A 23 23.75 -23.88 -14.26
N THR A 24 23.45 -25.13 -13.92
CA THR A 24 22.65 -26.04 -14.74
C THR A 24 21.63 -26.78 -13.90
N GLU A 25 20.60 -27.33 -14.54
CA GLU A 25 19.57 -28.13 -13.91
C GLU A 25 20.13 -29.38 -13.22
N SER A 26 21.11 -30.05 -13.87
CA SER A 26 21.82 -31.19 -13.29
C SER A 26 22.56 -30.83 -12.01
N HIS A 27 23.25 -29.67 -11.98
CA HIS A 27 23.95 -29.20 -10.81
C HIS A 27 22.99 -28.85 -9.66
N ALA A 28 21.81 -28.28 -9.97
CA ALA A 28 20.74 -28.05 -8.98
C ALA A 28 20.22 -29.36 -8.37
N ALA A 29 20.00 -30.39 -9.20
CA ALA A 29 19.56 -31.69 -8.75
C ALA A 29 20.60 -32.39 -7.85
N ASP A 30 21.88 -32.31 -8.20
CA ASP A 30 22.96 -32.91 -7.41
C ASP A 30 23.14 -32.21 -6.04
N GLN A 31 23.03 -30.89 -6.01
CA GLN A 31 23.05 -30.14 -4.74
C GLN A 31 21.87 -30.50 -3.83
N LEU A 32 20.69 -30.76 -4.39
CA LEU A 32 19.51 -31.15 -3.62
C LEU A 32 19.67 -32.60 -3.11
N ARG A 33 20.22 -33.51 -3.92
CA ARG A 33 20.54 -34.88 -3.49
C ARG A 33 21.57 -34.89 -2.37
N ALA A 34 22.60 -34.04 -2.44
CA ALA A 34 23.61 -33.91 -1.37
C ALA A 34 22.99 -33.42 -0.04
N LYS A 35 21.82 -32.74 -0.09
CA LYS A 35 21.03 -32.33 1.07
C LYS A 35 19.99 -33.35 1.53
N GLY A 36 20.00 -34.57 0.98
CA GLY A 36 19.04 -35.64 1.32
C GLY A 36 17.62 -35.36 0.79
N LEU A 37 17.51 -34.63 -0.32
CA LEU A 37 16.23 -34.27 -0.92
C LEU A 37 16.09 -34.93 -2.29
N PHE A 38 15.03 -35.72 -2.47
CA PHE A 38 14.68 -36.34 -3.75
C PHE A 38 13.80 -35.40 -4.56
N VAL A 39 14.36 -34.92 -5.66
CA VAL A 39 13.71 -33.93 -6.54
C VAL A 39 12.60 -34.62 -7.33
N SER A 40 11.38 -34.11 -7.20
CA SER A 40 10.23 -34.53 -8.01
C SER A 40 9.99 -33.59 -9.19
N GLN A 41 10.26 -32.31 -9.01
CA GLN A 41 10.06 -31.29 -10.03
C GLN A 41 11.12 -30.19 -9.88
N LEU A 42 11.78 -29.83 -10.98
CA LEU A 42 12.75 -28.76 -11.06
C LEU A 42 12.40 -27.88 -12.25
N GLU A 43 12.15 -26.61 -12.00
CA GLU A 43 11.81 -25.65 -13.04
C GLU A 43 12.71 -24.44 -12.96
N VAL A 44 13.28 -24.03 -14.11
CA VAL A 44 13.98 -22.75 -14.20
C VAL A 44 12.96 -21.63 -13.95
N ARG A 45 13.22 -20.80 -12.97
CA ARG A 45 12.44 -19.58 -12.77
C ARG A 45 12.95 -18.48 -13.70
N ASP A 46 12.74 -18.67 -15.01
CA ASP A 46 13.02 -17.64 -15.98
C ASP A 46 12.05 -16.47 -15.86
N GLU A 47 12.59 -15.27 -15.92
CA GLU A 47 11.85 -14.09 -16.35
C GLU A 47 11.33 -14.36 -17.76
N VAL A 48 10.02 -14.18 -17.91
CA VAL A 48 9.33 -14.07 -19.21
C VAL A 48 8.96 -15.35 -19.93
N SER A 49 7.71 -15.67 -19.89
CA SER A 49 6.98 -15.95 -21.12
C SER A 49 5.46 -15.96 -20.89
N GLY A 50 4.77 -15.12 -21.61
CA GLY A 50 3.47 -15.42 -22.13
C GLY A 50 2.28 -14.70 -21.48
N TRP A 51 1.56 -14.04 -22.30
CA TRP A 51 0.33 -13.26 -22.13
C TRP A 51 -0.76 -13.91 -21.23
N ARG A 52 -0.74 -15.22 -21.04
CA ARG A 52 -1.62 -15.94 -20.10
C ARG A 52 -1.19 -15.85 -18.63
N LYS A 53 0.07 -15.53 -18.33
CA LYS A 53 0.56 -15.24 -16.97
C LYS A 53 0.30 -13.78 -16.54
N ALA A 54 -0.08 -12.90 -17.46
CA ALA A 54 -0.28 -11.48 -17.16
C ALA A 54 -1.48 -11.21 -16.24
N LEU A 55 -2.48 -12.06 -16.18
CA LEU A 55 -3.64 -11.91 -15.29
C LEU A 55 -3.51 -12.66 -13.96
N SER A 56 -2.72 -13.73 -13.89
CA SER A 56 -2.48 -14.50 -12.65
C SER A 56 -1.08 -14.30 -12.06
N GLY A 57 -0.09 -13.89 -12.87
CA GLY A 57 1.32 -13.83 -12.52
C GLY A 57 1.78 -12.54 -11.83
N ARG A 58 1.02 -11.45 -11.94
CA ARG A 58 1.43 -10.13 -11.35
C ARG A 58 1.36 -10.06 -9.82
N ARG A 59 0.75 -11.06 -9.17
CA ARG A 59 0.65 -11.14 -7.70
C ARG A 59 1.59 -12.15 -7.02
N LYS A 60 2.19 -13.10 -7.74
CA LYS A 60 2.96 -14.20 -7.13
C LYS A 60 4.37 -13.84 -6.64
N GLY A 61 4.94 -12.70 -7.01
CA GLY A 61 6.28 -12.28 -6.59
C GLY A 61 6.30 -11.02 -5.72
N ARG A 62 5.18 -10.29 -5.61
CA ARG A 62 5.19 -9.00 -4.90
C ARG A 62 5.01 -9.22 -3.41
N LEU A 63 5.92 -8.67 -2.61
CA LEU A 63 5.83 -8.70 -1.15
C LEU A 63 4.65 -7.83 -0.67
N THR A 64 3.93 -8.33 0.33
CA THR A 64 3.00 -7.49 1.09
C THR A 64 3.78 -6.46 1.90
N ALA A 65 3.11 -5.39 2.35
CA ALA A 65 3.75 -4.37 3.17
C ALA A 65 4.36 -4.97 4.47
N ASP A 66 3.66 -5.93 5.06
CA ASP A 66 4.12 -6.61 6.28
C ASP A 66 5.35 -7.48 6.01
N LEU A 67 5.38 -8.20 4.88
CA LEU A 67 6.55 -8.98 4.48
C LEU A 67 7.74 -8.10 4.09
N GLN A 68 7.49 -6.91 3.53
CA GLN A 68 8.56 -5.93 3.30
C GLN A 68 9.16 -5.44 4.63
N ALA A 69 8.32 -5.14 5.63
CA ALA A 69 8.80 -4.76 6.96
C ALA A 69 9.62 -5.88 7.61
N VAL A 70 9.12 -7.13 7.58
CA VAL A 70 9.82 -8.30 8.11
C VAL A 70 11.17 -8.51 7.40
N PHE A 71 11.19 -8.48 6.07
CA PHE A 71 12.43 -8.56 5.30
C PHE A 71 13.43 -7.49 5.71
N THR A 72 12.96 -6.24 5.77
CA THR A 72 13.83 -5.08 6.06
C THR A 72 14.39 -5.17 7.48
N ARG A 73 13.57 -5.58 8.47
CA ARG A 73 14.05 -5.79 9.85
C ARG A 73 15.05 -6.93 9.94
N GLN A 74 14.81 -8.04 9.25
CA GLN A 74 15.78 -9.14 9.20
C GLN A 74 17.11 -8.70 8.60
N MET A 75 17.08 -7.97 7.48
CA MET A 75 18.30 -7.43 6.88
C MET A 75 19.00 -6.43 7.81
N ALA A 76 18.26 -5.54 8.48
CA ALA A 76 18.82 -4.60 9.45
C ALA A 76 19.59 -5.31 10.57
N VAL A 77 18.97 -6.32 11.20
CA VAL A 77 19.59 -7.09 12.27
C VAL A 77 20.83 -7.87 11.80
N LEU A 78 20.73 -8.50 10.63
CA LEU A 78 21.84 -9.31 10.10
C LEU A 78 23.04 -8.46 9.66
N LEU A 79 22.77 -7.34 8.97
CA LEU A 79 23.81 -6.40 8.56
C LEU A 79 24.38 -5.63 9.75
N GLY A 80 23.55 -5.30 10.76
CA GLY A 80 24.00 -4.71 12.02
C GLY A 80 24.89 -5.65 12.87
N ALA A 81 24.83 -6.96 12.61
CA ALA A 81 25.72 -7.95 13.15
C ALA A 81 26.96 -8.21 12.26
N ASP A 82 27.26 -7.28 11.35
CA ASP A 82 28.40 -7.33 10.42
C ASP A 82 28.39 -8.54 9.46
N LEU A 83 27.21 -9.16 9.20
CA LEU A 83 27.11 -10.18 8.17
C LEU A 83 27.23 -9.56 6.77
N PRO A 84 27.97 -10.17 5.85
CA PRO A 84 27.95 -9.78 4.44
C PRO A 84 26.53 -9.84 3.84
N VAL A 85 26.23 -8.95 2.91
CA VAL A 85 24.88 -8.85 2.28
C VAL A 85 24.41 -10.20 1.71
N GLU A 86 25.33 -10.94 1.08
CA GLU A 86 25.03 -12.27 0.53
C GLU A 86 24.61 -13.27 1.61
N ALA A 87 25.33 -13.27 2.75
CA ALA A 87 25.01 -14.14 3.87
C ALA A 87 23.69 -13.74 4.55
N ALA A 88 23.43 -12.44 4.65
CA ALA A 88 22.17 -11.92 5.17
C ALA A 88 20.97 -12.34 4.28
N LEU A 89 21.08 -12.22 2.95
CA LEU A 89 20.05 -12.71 2.03
C LEU A 89 19.84 -14.23 2.13
N GLU A 90 20.93 -15.02 2.31
CA GLU A 90 20.80 -16.45 2.52
C GLU A 90 20.12 -16.80 3.85
N ALA A 91 20.42 -16.07 4.92
CA ALA A 91 19.73 -16.24 6.21
C ALA A 91 18.22 -15.93 6.11
N VAL A 92 17.84 -14.86 5.41
CA VAL A 92 16.43 -14.55 5.12
C VAL A 92 15.76 -15.68 4.36
N ARG A 93 16.44 -16.28 3.39
CA ARG A 93 15.95 -17.45 2.64
C ARG A 93 15.60 -18.62 3.55
N GLN A 94 16.46 -18.91 4.53
CA GLN A 94 16.30 -20.03 5.45
C GLN A 94 15.15 -19.82 6.45
N GLY A 95 14.63 -18.61 6.59
CA GLY A 95 13.48 -18.26 7.44
C GLY A 95 12.15 -18.95 7.07
N GLY A 96 12.08 -19.68 5.96
CA GLY A 96 11.00 -20.62 5.62
C GLY A 96 9.75 -20.01 5.01
N HIS A 97 9.71 -18.70 4.72
CA HIS A 97 8.59 -18.07 4.05
C HIS A 97 8.77 -18.09 2.52
N GLY A 98 7.98 -18.87 1.80
CA GLY A 98 8.20 -19.15 0.37
C GLY A 98 8.30 -17.93 -0.56
N VAL A 99 7.63 -16.81 -0.24
CA VAL A 99 7.74 -15.57 -1.04
C VAL A 99 9.05 -14.85 -0.74
N LEU A 100 9.49 -14.82 0.53
CA LEU A 100 10.78 -14.24 0.91
C LEU A 100 11.93 -15.08 0.38
N ASP A 101 11.85 -16.42 0.44
CA ASP A 101 12.84 -17.33 -0.15
C ASP A 101 13.04 -17.04 -1.64
N ALA A 102 11.96 -16.97 -2.41
CA ALA A 102 12.04 -16.73 -3.85
C ALA A 102 12.63 -15.34 -4.18
N MET A 103 12.25 -14.31 -3.43
CA MET A 103 12.75 -12.95 -3.61
C MET A 103 14.23 -12.85 -3.23
N ALA A 104 14.59 -13.35 -2.04
CA ALA A 104 15.98 -13.32 -1.56
C ALA A 104 16.92 -14.17 -2.43
N ALA A 105 16.44 -15.31 -2.95
CA ALA A 105 17.19 -16.11 -3.91
C ALA A 105 17.47 -15.35 -5.20
N GLY A 106 16.45 -14.67 -5.77
CA GLY A 106 16.62 -13.86 -6.97
C GLY A 106 17.55 -12.67 -6.75
N ALA A 107 17.38 -11.95 -5.64
CA ALA A 107 18.25 -10.82 -5.28
C ALA A 107 19.70 -11.27 -5.08
N ARG A 108 19.90 -12.40 -4.38
CA ARG A 108 21.25 -12.97 -4.17
C ARG A 108 21.90 -13.40 -5.48
N ALA A 109 21.16 -14.01 -6.40
CA ALA A 109 21.70 -14.39 -7.71
C ALA A 109 22.19 -13.15 -8.48
N ALA A 110 21.40 -12.09 -8.55
CA ALA A 110 21.78 -10.85 -9.21
C ALA A 110 23.00 -10.17 -8.54
N LEU A 111 23.07 -10.22 -7.20
CA LEU A 111 24.22 -9.70 -6.45
C LEU A 111 25.51 -10.49 -6.77
N MET A 112 25.42 -11.82 -6.85
CA MET A 112 26.58 -12.68 -7.23
C MET A 112 27.02 -12.47 -8.68
N ASP A 113 26.13 -12.03 -9.56
CA ASP A 113 26.43 -11.62 -10.94
C ASP A 113 27.04 -10.20 -11.00
N GLY A 114 27.26 -9.54 -9.84
CA GLY A 114 27.93 -8.24 -9.73
C GLY A 114 26.96 -7.05 -9.76
N ALA A 115 25.65 -7.26 -9.75
CA ALA A 115 24.69 -6.15 -9.67
C ALA A 115 24.67 -5.55 -8.25
N PRO A 116 24.50 -4.22 -8.11
CA PRO A 116 24.27 -3.59 -6.82
C PRO A 116 23.05 -4.17 -6.11
N LEU A 117 23.00 -4.13 -4.76
CA LEU A 117 21.87 -4.63 -3.98
C LEU A 117 20.56 -3.90 -4.35
N SER A 118 20.62 -2.58 -4.52
CA SER A 118 19.47 -1.77 -4.91
C SER A 118 18.84 -2.26 -6.23
N GLU A 119 19.66 -2.57 -7.24
CA GLU A 119 19.24 -3.09 -8.53
C GLU A 119 18.77 -4.55 -8.42
N SER A 120 19.43 -5.36 -7.62
CA SER A 120 19.08 -6.75 -7.35
C SER A 120 17.69 -6.87 -6.71
N LEU A 121 17.38 -5.98 -5.77
CA LEU A 121 16.05 -5.89 -5.15
C LEU A 121 14.99 -5.38 -6.13
N GLU A 122 15.31 -4.43 -7.01
CA GLU A 122 14.41 -3.94 -8.05
C GLU A 122 14.05 -5.06 -9.05
N LYS A 123 15.07 -5.78 -9.55
CA LYS A 123 14.91 -6.92 -10.47
C LYS A 123 14.15 -8.09 -9.86
N SER A 124 14.16 -8.25 -8.54
CA SER A 124 13.41 -9.32 -7.86
C SER A 124 11.90 -9.25 -8.07
N GLY A 125 11.37 -8.12 -8.55
CA GLY A 125 9.92 -7.93 -8.77
C GLY A 125 9.10 -7.83 -7.48
N ALA A 126 9.75 -7.75 -6.32
CA ALA A 126 9.12 -7.69 -5.00
C ALA A 126 8.25 -6.44 -4.76
N GLY A 127 8.39 -5.41 -5.60
CA GLY A 127 7.56 -4.21 -5.58
C GLY A 127 7.96 -3.23 -4.49
N PHE A 128 9.25 -3.14 -4.18
CA PHE A 128 9.78 -2.10 -3.31
C PHE A 128 9.49 -0.71 -3.87
N ALA A 129 9.16 0.23 -2.99
CA ALA A 129 8.87 1.59 -3.39
C ALA A 129 10.14 2.33 -3.86
N PRO A 130 10.04 3.34 -4.76
CA PRO A 130 11.20 4.06 -5.26
C PRO A 130 12.09 4.67 -4.17
N TYR A 131 11.48 5.22 -3.10
CA TYR A 131 12.23 5.77 -1.97
C TYR A 131 13.08 4.71 -1.25
N TYR A 132 12.58 3.47 -1.15
CA TYR A 132 13.26 2.35 -0.51
C TYR A 132 14.52 1.98 -1.30
N LEU A 133 14.39 1.82 -2.62
CA LEU A 133 15.52 1.51 -3.50
C LEU A 133 16.54 2.65 -3.56
N ALA A 134 16.08 3.90 -3.54
CA ALA A 134 16.95 5.07 -3.49
C ALA A 134 17.76 5.13 -2.18
N ALA A 135 17.13 4.82 -1.05
CA ALA A 135 17.80 4.75 0.25
C ALA A 135 18.88 3.64 0.27
N ILE A 136 18.54 2.44 -0.21
CA ILE A 136 19.51 1.34 -0.30
C ILE A 136 20.69 1.70 -1.20
N ARG A 137 20.43 2.30 -2.36
CA ARG A 137 21.49 2.77 -3.27
C ARG A 137 22.39 3.80 -2.61
N ALA A 138 21.84 4.71 -1.82
CA ALA A 138 22.63 5.67 -1.06
C ALA A 138 23.49 4.99 0.01
N GLY A 139 22.93 4.06 0.79
CA GLY A 139 23.65 3.29 1.79
C GLY A 139 24.75 2.41 1.19
N GLU A 140 24.48 1.81 0.04
CA GLU A 140 25.44 0.99 -0.70
C GLU A 140 26.64 1.82 -1.16
N ASN A 141 26.39 3.00 -1.74
CA ASN A 141 27.44 3.92 -2.16
C ASN A 141 28.25 4.49 -0.99
N ALA A 142 27.63 4.64 0.18
CA ALA A 142 28.29 5.13 1.39
C ALA A 142 29.00 4.02 2.19
N GLY A 143 28.72 2.75 1.89
CA GLY A 143 29.19 1.61 2.67
C GLY A 143 28.51 1.48 4.03
N ASP A 144 27.32 2.06 4.21
CA ASP A 144 26.54 2.07 5.46
C ASP A 144 25.13 1.52 5.27
N LEU A 145 25.04 0.29 4.77
CA LEU A 145 23.78 -0.43 4.63
C LEU A 145 23.10 -0.74 5.96
N PRO A 146 23.82 -1.09 7.06
CA PRO A 146 23.19 -1.38 8.34
C PRO A 146 22.29 -0.25 8.83
N THR A 147 22.80 0.99 8.89
CA THR A 147 22.05 2.16 9.33
C THR A 147 20.83 2.42 8.44
N VAL A 148 20.99 2.29 7.12
CA VAL A 148 19.88 2.51 6.17
C VAL A 148 18.78 1.45 6.34
N PHE A 149 19.14 0.18 6.51
CA PHE A 149 18.13 -0.87 6.75
C PHE A 149 17.43 -0.71 8.09
N GLU A 150 18.12 -0.25 9.15
CA GLU A 150 17.51 0.04 10.45
C GLU A 150 16.48 1.16 10.33
N GLU A 151 16.81 2.29 9.71
CA GLU A 151 15.89 3.41 9.51
C GLU A 151 14.70 3.04 8.61
N LEU A 152 14.93 2.23 7.57
CA LEU A 152 13.85 1.72 6.71
C LEU A 152 12.94 0.74 7.47
N ALA A 153 13.48 -0.10 8.34
CA ALA A 153 12.71 -1.03 9.16
C ALA A 153 11.79 -0.26 10.12
N ASP A 154 12.33 0.70 10.86
CA ASP A 154 11.57 1.55 11.78
C ASP A 154 10.43 2.30 11.07
N HIS A 155 10.72 2.84 9.88
CA HIS A 155 9.69 3.50 9.06
C HIS A 155 8.58 2.54 8.61
N LEU A 156 8.93 1.34 8.13
CA LEU A 156 7.94 0.37 7.65
C LEU A 156 7.10 -0.20 8.81
N GLU A 157 7.70 -0.45 9.96
CA GLU A 157 7.01 -0.94 11.17
C GLU A 157 6.03 0.12 11.71
N THR A 158 6.47 1.38 11.81
CA THR A 158 5.59 2.49 12.21
C THR A 158 4.41 2.62 11.26
N LYS A 159 4.64 2.52 9.95
CA LYS A 159 3.59 2.54 8.94
C LYS A 159 2.66 1.34 9.03
N GLY A 160 3.19 0.17 9.39
CA GLY A 160 2.42 -1.06 9.62
C GLY A 160 1.49 -0.92 10.83
N THR A 161 2.01 -0.42 11.96
CA THR A 161 1.22 -0.19 13.18
C THR A 161 0.10 0.83 12.97
N ASP A 162 0.37 1.94 12.28
CA ASP A 162 -0.65 2.93 11.91
C ASP A 162 -1.76 2.31 11.07
N ARG A 163 -1.39 1.48 10.07
CA ARG A 163 -2.35 0.79 9.23
C ARG A 163 -3.21 -0.21 10.02
N ALA A 164 -2.59 -0.97 10.91
CA ALA A 164 -3.29 -1.92 11.77
C ALA A 164 -4.28 -1.21 12.70
N GLN A 165 -3.91 -0.07 13.28
CA GLN A 165 -4.81 0.74 14.13
C GLN A 165 -6.03 1.24 13.35
N ILE A 166 -5.83 1.76 12.12
CA ILE A 166 -6.93 2.22 11.27
C ILE A 166 -7.84 1.05 10.88
N ALA A 167 -7.26 -0.09 10.50
CA ALA A 167 -8.04 -1.29 10.16
C ALA A 167 -8.87 -1.77 11.33
N SER A 168 -8.28 -1.84 12.54
CA SER A 168 -8.98 -2.24 13.76
C SER A 168 -10.16 -1.33 14.10
N ALA A 169 -10.01 -0.01 13.93
CA ALA A 169 -11.09 0.95 14.17
C ALA A 169 -12.29 0.76 13.24
N LEU A 170 -12.08 0.19 12.04
CA LEU A 170 -13.14 -0.06 11.06
C LEU A 170 -13.83 -1.42 11.21
N VAL A 171 -13.28 -2.37 11.99
CA VAL A 171 -13.85 -3.70 12.16
C VAL A 171 -15.25 -3.64 12.77
N TYR A 172 -15.40 -2.88 13.86
CA TYR A 172 -16.68 -2.76 14.54
C TYR A 172 -17.79 -2.12 13.69
N PRO A 173 -17.58 -0.95 13.03
CA PRO A 173 -18.55 -0.39 12.10
C PRO A 173 -18.91 -1.32 10.93
N ALA A 174 -17.92 -2.02 10.39
CA ALA A 174 -18.15 -2.96 9.29
C ALA A 174 -19.02 -4.16 9.73
N PHE A 175 -18.79 -4.69 10.93
CA PHE A 175 -19.60 -5.76 11.49
C PHE A 175 -21.04 -5.31 11.73
N VAL A 176 -21.25 -4.16 12.37
CA VAL A 176 -22.59 -3.60 12.61
C VAL A 176 -23.31 -3.32 11.29
N ALA A 177 -22.62 -2.74 10.30
CA ALA A 177 -23.19 -2.51 8.99
C ALA A 177 -23.59 -3.81 8.29
N ALA A 178 -22.75 -4.85 8.36
CA ALA A 178 -23.05 -6.14 7.76
C ALA A 178 -24.30 -6.80 8.38
N VAL A 179 -24.38 -6.82 9.72
CA VAL A 179 -25.54 -7.36 10.44
C VAL A 179 -26.81 -6.55 10.12
N SER A 180 -26.72 -5.22 10.13
CA SER A 180 -27.85 -4.34 9.81
C SER A 180 -28.35 -4.54 8.36
N LEU A 181 -27.44 -4.62 7.39
CA LEU A 181 -27.80 -4.89 6.00
C LEU A 181 -28.43 -6.28 5.83
N LEU A 182 -27.96 -7.29 6.58
CA LEU A 182 -28.54 -8.63 6.55
C LEU A 182 -29.96 -8.62 7.08
N VAL A 183 -30.20 -7.99 8.25
CA VAL A 183 -31.54 -7.88 8.85
C VAL A 183 -32.48 -7.09 7.94
N CYS A 184 -32.02 -5.95 7.43
CA CYS A 184 -32.80 -5.15 6.50
C CYS A 184 -33.11 -5.89 5.19
N GLY A 185 -32.15 -6.67 4.68
CA GLY A 185 -32.35 -7.52 3.51
C GLY A 185 -33.43 -8.59 3.74
N ILE A 186 -33.41 -9.25 4.89
CA ILE A 186 -34.42 -10.23 5.28
C ILE A 186 -35.79 -9.55 5.33
N LEU A 187 -35.91 -8.41 6.02
CA LEU A 187 -37.17 -7.68 6.12
C LEU A 187 -37.71 -7.27 4.73
N MET A 188 -36.86 -6.81 3.84
CA MET A 188 -37.25 -6.42 2.48
C MET A 188 -37.70 -7.61 1.62
N VAL A 189 -37.09 -8.80 1.80
CA VAL A 189 -37.46 -9.97 1.00
C VAL A 189 -38.66 -10.73 1.56
N THR A 190 -38.85 -10.75 2.88
CA THR A 190 -39.92 -11.51 3.53
C THR A 190 -41.13 -10.67 3.89
N VAL A 191 -40.91 -9.53 4.57
CA VAL A 191 -42.02 -8.75 5.15
C VAL A 191 -42.61 -7.71 4.17
N ALA A 192 -41.75 -7.06 3.38
CA ALA A 192 -42.20 -6.03 2.48
C ALA A 192 -43.24 -6.52 1.42
N PRO A 193 -43.07 -7.70 0.76
CA PRO A 193 -44.05 -8.22 -0.17
C PRO A 193 -45.40 -8.53 0.48
N GLU A 194 -45.42 -9.05 1.72
CA GLU A 194 -46.65 -9.34 2.44
C GLU A 194 -47.44 -8.05 2.75
N ILE A 195 -46.74 -6.98 3.12
CA ILE A 195 -47.34 -5.69 3.39
C ILE A 195 -47.93 -5.10 2.08
N VAL A 196 -47.21 -5.17 0.96
CA VAL A 196 -47.72 -4.71 -0.35
C VAL A 196 -48.99 -5.44 -0.72
N ALA A 197 -49.00 -6.78 -0.61
CA ALA A 197 -50.18 -7.58 -0.90
C ALA A 197 -51.40 -7.19 -0.05
N LEU A 198 -51.21 -6.93 1.25
CA LEU A 198 -52.28 -6.47 2.14
C LEU A 198 -52.86 -5.11 1.72
N PHE A 199 -52.04 -4.19 1.28
CA PHE A 199 -52.48 -2.87 0.82
C PHE A 199 -53.21 -2.94 -0.54
N GLU A 200 -52.77 -3.82 -1.46
CA GLU A 200 -53.46 -4.09 -2.71
C GLU A 200 -54.90 -4.60 -2.48
N VAL A 201 -55.05 -5.55 -1.53
CA VAL A 201 -56.37 -6.08 -1.17
C VAL A 201 -57.28 -5.00 -0.51
N SER A 202 -56.69 -4.10 0.28
CA SER A 202 -57.43 -3.02 0.96
C SER A 202 -57.71 -1.81 0.06
N GLY A 203 -57.19 -1.77 -1.17
CA GLY A 203 -57.43 -0.69 -2.13
C GLY A 203 -56.84 0.67 -1.72
N ARG A 204 -55.89 0.70 -0.80
CA ARG A 204 -55.28 1.94 -0.29
C ARG A 204 -53.89 2.15 -0.85
N PRO A 205 -53.46 3.41 -1.04
CA PRO A 205 -52.09 3.69 -1.42
C PRO A 205 -51.13 3.41 -0.25
N LEU A 206 -49.97 2.82 -0.55
CA LEU A 206 -48.88 2.63 0.40
C LEU A 206 -48.35 3.98 0.91
N PRO A 207 -47.86 4.07 2.16
CA PRO A 207 -47.14 5.24 2.66
C PRO A 207 -45.95 5.63 1.75
N GLN A 208 -45.70 6.92 1.59
CA GLN A 208 -44.67 7.42 0.65
C GLN A 208 -43.27 6.88 0.96
N ILE A 209 -42.95 6.73 2.25
CA ILE A 209 -41.62 6.18 2.69
C ILE A 209 -41.48 4.74 2.18
N THR A 210 -42.50 3.91 2.34
CA THR A 210 -42.52 2.52 1.86
C THR A 210 -42.40 2.45 0.34
N GLN A 211 -43.19 3.29 -0.40
CA GLN A 211 -43.10 3.37 -1.85
C GLN A 211 -41.65 3.72 -2.31
N ASN A 212 -41.02 4.72 -1.68
CA ASN A 212 -39.67 5.15 -2.05
C ASN A 212 -38.64 4.04 -1.78
N VAL A 213 -38.76 3.35 -0.66
CA VAL A 213 -37.81 2.25 -0.32
C VAL A 213 -37.96 1.08 -1.28
N LEU A 214 -39.22 0.70 -1.61
CA LEU A 214 -39.50 -0.34 -2.62
C LEU A 214 -39.00 0.08 -4.00
N ALA A 215 -39.28 1.29 -4.45
CA ALA A 215 -38.78 1.78 -5.74
C ALA A 215 -37.24 1.76 -5.83
N VAL A 216 -36.52 2.11 -4.75
CA VAL A 216 -35.05 2.01 -4.70
C VAL A 216 -34.61 0.54 -4.75
N SER A 217 -35.27 -0.34 -4.02
CA SER A 217 -35.00 -1.76 -4.03
C SER A 217 -35.16 -2.38 -5.41
N ASP A 218 -36.29 -2.12 -6.05
CA ASP A 218 -36.59 -2.61 -7.40
C ASP A 218 -35.64 -2.02 -8.45
N TRP A 219 -35.30 -0.74 -8.31
CA TRP A 219 -34.31 -0.11 -9.18
C TRP A 219 -32.94 -0.78 -9.05
N VAL A 220 -32.49 -1.05 -7.84
CA VAL A 220 -31.21 -1.74 -7.60
C VAL A 220 -31.23 -3.15 -8.18
N GLN A 221 -32.29 -3.93 -7.95
CA GLN A 221 -32.43 -5.28 -8.47
C GLN A 221 -32.47 -5.33 -10.00
N ASN A 222 -33.24 -4.44 -10.62
CA ASN A 222 -33.36 -4.37 -12.08
C ASN A 222 -32.11 -3.81 -12.77
N ASN A 223 -31.26 -3.07 -12.04
CA ASN A 223 -30.06 -2.43 -12.59
C ASN A 223 -28.76 -3.00 -12.05
N LEU A 224 -28.76 -4.23 -11.50
CA LEU A 224 -27.54 -4.88 -10.96
C LEU A 224 -26.39 -4.95 -12.00
N ILE A 225 -26.73 -5.25 -13.27
CA ILE A 225 -25.75 -5.31 -14.36
C ILE A 225 -25.18 -3.92 -14.64
N LEU A 226 -26.00 -2.89 -14.64
CA LEU A 226 -25.60 -1.50 -14.84
C LEU A 226 -24.71 -1.01 -13.69
N LEU A 227 -25.06 -1.35 -12.44
CA LEU A 227 -24.23 -1.05 -11.26
C LEU A 227 -22.87 -1.76 -11.34
N ALA A 228 -22.87 -3.05 -11.69
CA ALA A 228 -21.65 -3.80 -11.89
C ALA A 228 -20.78 -3.23 -13.03
N ALA A 229 -21.41 -2.79 -14.13
CA ALA A 229 -20.75 -2.13 -15.24
C ALA A 229 -20.15 -0.78 -14.84
N ILE A 230 -20.86 0.03 -14.06
CA ILE A 230 -20.34 1.31 -13.52
C ILE A 230 -19.12 1.06 -12.63
N VAL A 231 -19.22 0.13 -11.68
CA VAL A 231 -18.09 -0.23 -10.80
C VAL A 231 -16.92 -0.76 -11.61
N GLY A 232 -17.17 -1.64 -12.57
CA GLY A 232 -16.14 -2.15 -13.49
C GLY A 232 -15.47 -1.05 -14.31
N CYS A 233 -16.26 -0.09 -14.83
CA CYS A 233 -15.76 1.07 -15.57
C CYS A 233 -14.90 1.98 -14.68
N LEU A 234 -15.32 2.25 -13.44
CA LEU A 234 -14.54 3.05 -12.48
C LEU A 234 -13.20 2.37 -12.13
N ILE A 235 -13.21 1.05 -11.94
CA ILE A 235 -11.99 0.28 -11.70
C ILE A 235 -11.09 0.31 -12.94
N ALA A 236 -11.64 0.09 -14.13
CA ALA A 236 -10.90 0.14 -15.38
C ALA A 236 -10.30 1.53 -15.64
N LEU A 237 -11.08 2.60 -15.40
CA LEU A 237 -10.60 3.98 -15.51
C LEU A 237 -9.47 4.27 -14.51
N GLY A 238 -9.59 3.76 -13.27
CA GLY A 238 -8.55 3.86 -12.25
C GLY A 238 -7.24 3.17 -12.66
N VAL A 239 -7.34 1.99 -13.28
CA VAL A 239 -6.18 1.23 -13.78
C VAL A 239 -5.57 1.94 -15.01
N LEU A 240 -6.39 2.39 -15.95
CA LEU A 240 -5.94 3.14 -17.13
C LEU A 240 -5.24 4.46 -16.73
N ALA A 241 -5.76 5.15 -15.70
CA ALA A 241 -5.15 6.36 -15.16
C ALA A 241 -3.82 6.11 -14.43
N GLN A 242 -3.46 4.84 -14.12
CA GLN A 242 -2.13 4.51 -13.61
C GLN A 242 -1.11 4.27 -14.73
N ILE A 243 -1.57 3.81 -15.90
CA ILE A 243 -0.71 3.41 -17.03
C ILE A 243 -0.40 4.62 -17.92
N ASN A 244 -1.36 5.53 -18.12
CA ASN A 244 -1.22 6.67 -19.02
C ASN A 244 -0.82 7.93 -18.24
N GLU A 245 0.37 8.48 -18.54
CA GLU A 245 0.91 9.66 -17.84
C GLU A 245 -0.01 10.91 -17.94
N GLY A 246 -0.64 11.15 -19.08
CA GLY A 246 -1.53 12.29 -19.26
C GLY A 246 -2.81 12.18 -18.40
N LEU A 247 -3.39 10.99 -18.30
CA LEU A 247 -4.54 10.74 -17.44
C LEU A 247 -4.15 10.80 -15.96
N ARG A 248 -2.96 10.32 -15.61
CA ARG A 248 -2.41 10.40 -14.26
C ARG A 248 -2.23 11.84 -13.80
N GLN A 249 -1.67 12.71 -14.65
CA GLN A 249 -1.51 14.13 -14.33
C GLN A 249 -2.86 14.84 -14.11
N ARG A 250 -3.87 14.57 -14.94
CA ARG A 250 -5.22 15.13 -14.78
C ARG A 250 -5.89 14.63 -13.50
N ARG A 251 -5.80 13.34 -13.23
CA ARG A 251 -6.31 12.74 -11.98
C ARG A 251 -5.65 13.38 -10.76
N ASP A 252 -4.32 13.47 -10.75
CA ASP A 252 -3.56 14.02 -9.63
C ASP A 252 -3.89 15.51 -9.43
N ALA A 253 -4.04 16.27 -10.51
CA ALA A 253 -4.48 17.68 -10.44
C ALA A 253 -5.90 17.82 -9.87
N LEU A 254 -6.83 16.92 -10.21
CA LEU A 254 -8.18 16.90 -9.67
C LEU A 254 -8.17 16.53 -8.18
N LEU A 255 -7.44 15.48 -7.80
CA LEU A 255 -7.32 15.02 -6.41
C LEU A 255 -6.67 16.08 -5.51
N LEU A 256 -5.69 16.83 -6.03
CA LEU A 256 -5.05 17.92 -5.29
C LEU A 256 -5.96 19.10 -5.02
N ARG A 257 -7.08 19.28 -5.78
CA ARG A 257 -8.09 20.30 -5.54
C ARG A 257 -9.03 19.95 -4.38
N LEU A 258 -9.18 18.68 -4.08
CA LEU A 258 -10.02 18.23 -2.96
C LEU A 258 -9.33 18.57 -1.62
N PRO A 259 -10.02 19.25 -0.69
CA PRO A 259 -9.39 19.81 0.50
C PRO A 259 -8.75 18.74 1.40
N LEU A 260 -9.39 17.61 1.58
CA LEU A 260 -8.89 16.49 2.38
C LEU A 260 -7.82 15.69 1.64
N ILE A 261 -8.16 15.16 0.46
CA ILE A 261 -7.29 14.27 -0.33
C ILE A 261 -6.02 15.01 -0.76
N GLY A 262 -6.14 16.26 -1.22
CA GLY A 262 -5.00 17.08 -1.63
C GLY A 262 -4.05 17.38 -0.48
N ARG A 263 -4.55 17.57 0.75
CA ARG A 263 -3.72 17.74 1.94
C ARG A 263 -2.92 16.47 2.26
N PHE A 264 -3.58 15.29 2.21
CA PHE A 264 -2.93 14.01 2.39
C PHE A 264 -1.86 13.72 1.34
N MET A 265 -2.19 13.95 0.07
CA MET A 265 -1.24 13.75 -1.02
C MET A 265 0.01 14.63 -0.84
N ARG A 266 -0.16 15.90 -0.48
CA ARG A 266 0.97 16.82 -0.22
C ARG A 266 1.83 16.33 0.94
N LEU A 267 1.22 15.99 2.08
CA LEU A 267 1.96 15.49 3.25
C LEU A 267 2.68 14.18 2.95
N ALA A 268 2.02 13.24 2.24
CA ALA A 268 2.64 11.97 1.87
C ALA A 268 3.85 12.16 0.94
N GLN A 269 3.77 13.07 -0.04
CA GLN A 269 4.90 13.41 -0.90
C GLN A 269 6.01 14.14 -0.13
N ALA A 270 5.64 15.03 0.81
CA ALA A 270 6.61 15.71 1.68
C ALA A 270 7.40 14.72 2.54
N VAL A 271 6.71 13.73 3.15
CA VAL A 271 7.38 12.65 3.92
C VAL A 271 8.37 11.91 3.05
N GLN A 272 7.97 11.46 1.84
CA GLN A 272 8.85 10.72 0.94
C GLN A 272 10.09 11.55 0.58
N TYR A 273 9.90 12.82 0.23
CA TYR A 273 10.99 13.73 -0.11
C TYR A 273 11.95 13.93 1.06
N LEU A 274 11.42 14.30 2.24
CA LEU A 274 12.23 14.61 3.42
C LEU A 274 12.94 13.37 3.97
N ARG A 275 12.30 12.19 3.96
CA ARG A 275 12.95 10.94 4.37
C ARG A 275 14.11 10.59 3.44
N THR A 276 13.89 10.64 2.12
CA THR A 276 14.98 10.37 1.17
C THR A 276 16.10 11.39 1.31
N LEU A 277 15.76 12.68 1.46
CA LEU A 277 16.74 13.73 1.70
C LEU A 277 17.57 13.44 2.96
N ALA A 278 16.91 13.11 4.07
CA ALA A 278 17.56 12.82 5.34
C ALA A 278 18.48 11.60 5.25
N LEU A 279 18.00 10.49 4.66
CA LEU A 279 18.77 9.26 4.46
C LEU A 279 20.04 9.49 3.63
N VAL A 280 19.91 10.21 2.50
CA VAL A 280 21.07 10.47 1.63
C VAL A 280 22.06 11.43 2.29
N LEU A 281 21.58 12.44 3.02
CA LEU A 281 22.44 13.33 3.81
C LEU A 281 23.10 12.60 4.98
N GLY A 282 22.37 11.71 5.64
CA GLY A 282 22.87 10.86 6.73
C GLY A 282 24.03 9.96 6.29
N SER A 283 23.94 9.44 5.07
CA SER A 283 24.99 8.66 4.41
C SER A 283 26.16 9.52 3.89
N LYS A 284 26.30 10.76 4.37
CA LYS A 284 27.41 11.71 4.06
C LYS A 284 27.58 12.06 2.57
N HIS A 285 26.51 11.95 1.78
CA HIS A 285 26.51 12.39 0.39
C HIS A 285 26.37 13.92 0.29
N ALA A 286 26.80 14.47 -0.86
CA ALA A 286 26.65 15.87 -1.15
C ALA A 286 25.18 16.29 -1.20
N VAL A 287 24.86 17.53 -0.79
CA VAL A 287 23.48 18.06 -0.78
C VAL A 287 22.82 17.98 -2.15
N VAL A 288 23.61 18.21 -3.22
CA VAL A 288 23.14 18.07 -4.61
C VAL A 288 22.57 16.67 -4.88
N SER A 289 23.34 15.62 -4.57
CA SER A 289 22.89 14.24 -4.75
C SER A 289 21.68 13.92 -3.89
N ALA A 290 21.62 14.46 -2.66
CA ALA A 290 20.50 14.23 -1.75
C ALA A 290 19.18 14.82 -2.30
N VAL A 291 19.19 16.05 -2.83
CA VAL A 291 17.99 16.67 -3.41
C VAL A 291 17.57 15.99 -4.71
N GLU A 292 18.52 15.55 -5.55
CA GLU A 292 18.23 14.82 -6.78
C GLU A 292 17.57 13.47 -6.52
N ASN A 293 18.11 12.69 -5.59
CA ASN A 293 17.49 11.43 -5.16
C ASN A 293 16.11 11.66 -4.54
N ALA A 294 15.95 12.71 -3.73
CA ALA A 294 14.67 13.08 -3.15
C ALA A 294 13.64 13.53 -4.21
N ALA A 295 14.06 14.18 -5.29
CA ALA A 295 13.18 14.54 -6.40
C ALA A 295 12.66 13.29 -7.16
N GLN A 296 13.50 12.26 -7.34
CA GLN A 296 13.14 11.05 -8.08
C GLN A 296 12.04 10.22 -7.40
N VAL A 297 11.88 10.30 -6.08
CA VAL A 297 10.85 9.53 -5.35
C VAL A 297 9.46 10.16 -5.45
N LEU A 298 9.36 11.40 -5.90
CA LEU A 298 8.09 12.09 -6.06
C LEU A 298 7.29 11.50 -7.22
N THR A 299 6.06 11.09 -6.94
CA THR A 299 5.19 10.44 -7.92
C THR A 299 4.27 11.41 -8.65
N VAL A 300 4.00 12.58 -8.06
CA VAL A 300 3.17 13.63 -8.65
C VAL A 300 4.03 14.55 -9.50
N SER A 301 3.74 14.63 -10.79
CA SER A 301 4.56 15.38 -11.80
C SER A 301 4.79 16.84 -11.41
N LYS A 302 3.78 17.52 -10.86
CA LYS A 302 3.91 18.91 -10.39
C LYS A 302 5.02 19.06 -9.35
N PHE A 303 5.00 18.22 -8.33
CA PHE A 303 5.96 18.30 -7.22
C PHE A 303 7.36 17.85 -7.66
N ARG A 304 7.43 16.93 -8.62
CA ARG A 304 8.70 16.54 -9.23
C ARG A 304 9.34 17.70 -9.98
N GLN A 305 8.58 18.45 -10.78
CA GLN A 305 9.09 19.64 -11.45
C GLN A 305 9.56 20.73 -10.48
N GLU A 306 8.80 20.95 -9.39
CA GLU A 306 9.22 21.86 -8.32
C GLU A 306 10.53 21.39 -7.65
N ALA A 307 10.69 20.08 -7.41
CA ALA A 307 11.90 19.50 -6.81
C ALA A 307 13.10 19.52 -7.76
N ASP A 308 12.88 19.34 -9.07
CA ASP A 308 13.92 19.49 -10.08
C ASP A 308 14.45 20.95 -10.11
N ALA A 309 13.56 21.94 -9.93
CA ALA A 309 13.96 23.33 -9.80
C ALA A 309 14.78 23.58 -8.53
N VAL A 310 14.44 22.94 -7.39
CA VAL A 310 15.26 22.95 -6.18
C VAL A 310 16.65 22.41 -6.46
N SER A 311 16.75 21.29 -7.17
CA SER A 311 18.04 20.69 -7.53
C SER A 311 18.91 21.63 -8.38
N GLN A 312 18.29 22.38 -9.32
CA GLN A 312 18.99 23.38 -10.12
C GLN A 312 19.49 24.56 -9.28
N ASP A 313 18.67 25.08 -8.35
CA ASP A 313 19.06 26.15 -7.45
C ASP A 313 20.29 25.76 -6.60
N ILE A 314 20.28 24.53 -6.05
CA ILE A 314 21.43 24.02 -5.27
C ILE A 314 22.70 23.91 -6.11
N ARG A 315 22.61 23.46 -7.36
CA ARG A 315 23.75 23.42 -8.29
C ARG A 315 24.31 24.83 -8.58
N GLN A 316 23.46 25.86 -8.52
CA GLN A 316 23.84 27.27 -8.68
C GLN A 316 24.39 27.90 -7.39
N GLY A 317 24.47 27.14 -6.30
CA GLY A 317 24.99 27.61 -5.00
C GLY A 317 23.95 28.27 -4.10
N VAL A 318 22.65 28.19 -4.42
CA VAL A 318 21.61 28.66 -3.53
C VAL A 318 21.50 27.70 -2.33
N THR A 319 21.27 28.26 -1.14
CA THR A 319 21.10 27.46 0.08
C THR A 319 19.89 26.53 0.00
N LEU A 320 19.96 25.36 0.65
CA LEU A 320 18.89 24.37 0.61
C LEU A 320 17.59 24.94 1.20
N SER A 321 17.70 25.63 2.33
CA SER A 321 16.54 26.25 3.00
C SER A 321 15.77 27.21 2.10
N LYS A 322 16.47 28.02 1.33
CA LYS A 322 15.89 28.98 0.37
C LYS A 322 15.31 28.28 -0.85
N SER A 323 16.02 27.30 -1.39
CA SER A 323 15.56 26.52 -2.56
C SER A 323 14.28 25.74 -2.27
N LEU A 324 14.13 25.22 -1.03
CA LEU A 324 12.93 24.50 -0.59
C LEU A 324 11.66 25.38 -0.50
N GLU A 325 11.78 26.72 -0.60
CA GLU A 325 10.59 27.59 -0.71
C GLU A 325 9.81 27.36 -2.01
N ARG A 326 10.49 26.89 -3.06
CA ARG A 326 9.85 26.52 -4.34
C ARG A 326 9.05 25.24 -4.27
N LEU A 327 9.32 24.37 -3.30
CA LEU A 327 8.64 23.09 -3.16
C LEU A 327 7.40 23.23 -2.27
N SER A 328 6.25 23.33 -2.92
CA SER A 328 4.96 23.65 -2.29
C SER A 328 4.46 22.62 -1.27
N ILE A 329 5.04 21.42 -1.24
CA ILE A 329 4.68 20.36 -0.31
C ILE A 329 5.35 20.49 1.06
N ILE A 330 6.47 21.20 1.17
CA ILE A 330 7.25 21.24 2.41
C ILE A 330 6.61 22.22 3.41
N PRO A 331 6.18 21.74 4.60
CA PRO A 331 5.62 22.62 5.61
C PRO A 331 6.61 23.66 6.13
N PRO A 332 6.15 24.86 6.55
CA PRO A 332 7.02 25.93 7.03
C PRO A 332 7.95 25.49 8.17
N VAL A 333 7.43 24.70 9.12
CA VAL A 333 8.21 24.21 10.27
C VAL A 333 9.36 23.30 9.81
N ALA A 334 9.15 22.44 8.82
CA ALA A 334 10.21 21.59 8.27
C ALA A 334 11.30 22.43 7.60
N ARG A 335 10.93 23.49 6.87
CA ARG A 335 11.89 24.43 6.26
C ARG A 335 12.72 25.16 7.33
N GLN A 336 12.11 25.56 8.44
CA GLN A 336 12.82 26.20 9.56
C GLN A 336 13.84 25.26 10.19
N LEU A 337 13.50 23.98 10.40
CA LEU A 337 14.43 22.98 10.91
C LEU A 337 15.62 22.78 9.97
N ILE A 338 15.37 22.69 8.66
CA ILE A 338 16.44 22.57 7.66
C ILE A 338 17.32 23.81 7.65
N SER A 339 16.75 25.01 7.72
CA SER A 339 17.48 26.26 7.83
C SER A 339 18.38 26.30 9.07
N ALA A 340 17.88 25.88 10.22
CA ALA A 340 18.67 25.77 11.43
C ALA A 340 19.79 24.72 11.30
N GLY A 341 19.53 23.61 10.60
CA GLY A 341 20.50 22.57 10.29
C GLY A 341 21.63 23.06 9.38
N GLU A 342 21.28 23.86 8.38
CA GLU A 342 22.21 24.47 7.44
C GLU A 342 23.15 25.46 8.16
N ALA A 343 22.59 26.32 9.01
CA ALA A 343 23.36 27.30 9.81
C ALA A 343 24.27 26.64 10.86
N SER A 344 23.89 25.46 11.39
CA SER A 344 24.62 24.78 12.48
C SER A 344 25.50 23.61 12.00
N VAL A 345 25.67 23.41 10.69
CA VAL A 345 26.41 22.28 10.08
C VAL A 345 25.87 20.89 10.53
N ARG A 346 24.56 20.83 10.86
CA ARG A 346 23.87 19.60 11.30
C ARG A 346 22.72 19.25 10.39
N LEU A 347 22.89 19.45 9.07
CA LEU A 347 21.83 19.39 8.09
C LEU A 347 21.15 18.02 8.05
N ALA A 348 21.89 16.91 8.03
CA ALA A 348 21.37 15.55 8.03
C ALA A 348 20.42 15.32 9.21
N ARG A 349 20.85 15.69 10.44
CA ARG A 349 20.05 15.52 11.65
C ARG A 349 18.77 16.36 11.66
N MET A 350 18.83 17.57 11.11
CA MET A 350 17.66 18.44 11.05
C MET A 350 16.71 18.03 9.91
N ALA A 351 17.23 17.49 8.81
CA ALA A 351 16.43 16.89 7.78
C ALA A 351 15.67 15.65 8.27
N ASP A 352 16.32 14.79 9.05
CA ASP A 352 15.66 13.65 9.69
C ASP A 352 14.55 14.09 10.65
N ARG A 353 14.83 15.03 11.55
CA ARG A 353 13.81 15.60 12.44
C ARG A 353 12.64 16.22 11.70
N SER A 354 12.92 16.87 10.55
CA SER A 354 11.87 17.41 9.69
C SER A 354 11.00 16.32 9.08
N ALA A 355 11.63 15.23 8.63
CA ALA A 355 10.93 14.07 8.08
C ALA A 355 10.02 13.43 9.14
N VAL A 356 10.54 13.14 10.34
CA VAL A 356 9.79 12.56 11.46
C VAL A 356 8.61 13.46 11.87
N LEU A 357 8.82 14.78 11.93
CA LEU A 357 7.76 15.73 12.29
C LEU A 357 6.60 15.71 11.28
N VAL A 358 6.91 15.72 9.98
CA VAL A 358 5.89 15.70 8.93
C VAL A 358 5.20 14.35 8.88
N GLU A 359 5.92 13.25 9.10
CA GLU A 359 5.40 11.90 9.17
C GLU A 359 4.41 11.73 10.34
N ASN A 360 4.77 12.20 11.53
CA ASN A 360 3.88 12.20 12.70
C ASN A 360 2.63 13.06 12.45
N GLY A 361 2.78 14.19 11.74
CA GLY A 361 1.67 15.01 11.29
C GLY A 361 0.72 14.25 10.37
N LEU A 362 1.26 13.53 9.39
CA LEU A 362 0.49 12.70 8.46
C LEU A 362 -0.23 11.55 9.20
N SER A 363 0.46 10.87 10.10
CA SER A 363 -0.10 9.80 10.93
C SER A 363 -1.27 10.32 11.80
N THR A 364 -1.08 11.47 12.47
CA THR A 364 -2.10 12.11 13.29
C THR A 364 -3.35 12.46 12.46
N GLU A 365 -3.18 13.04 11.27
CA GLU A 365 -4.31 13.36 10.39
C GLU A 365 -5.05 12.09 9.93
N ARG A 366 -4.33 11.01 9.61
CA ARG A 366 -4.95 9.72 9.28
C ARG A 366 -5.77 9.16 10.43
N LYS A 367 -5.23 9.19 11.65
CA LYS A 367 -5.93 8.73 12.87
C LYS A 367 -7.17 9.56 13.16
N ARG A 368 -7.10 10.88 13.00
CA ARG A 368 -8.26 11.79 13.16
C ARG A 368 -9.37 11.46 12.16
N LEU A 369 -9.03 11.24 10.89
CA LEU A 369 -10.02 10.86 9.89
C LEU A 369 -10.64 9.50 10.17
N ALA A 370 -9.84 8.50 10.56
CA ALA A 370 -10.36 7.20 10.96
C ALA A 370 -11.33 7.31 12.14
N ALA A 371 -10.99 8.13 13.14
CA ALA A 371 -11.84 8.36 14.30
C ALA A 371 -13.16 9.10 13.96
N LEU A 372 -13.17 9.95 12.92
CA LEU A 372 -14.40 10.62 12.45
C LEU A 372 -15.25 9.72 11.54
N LEU A 373 -14.63 8.75 10.85
CA LEU A 373 -15.35 7.79 10.01
C LEU A 373 -16.27 6.89 10.84
N GLU A 374 -15.87 6.50 12.03
CA GLU A 374 -16.65 5.60 12.90
C GLU A 374 -18.04 6.20 13.25
N PRO A 375 -18.16 7.42 13.84
CA PRO A 375 -19.46 8.02 14.12
C PRO A 375 -20.28 8.27 12.86
N LEU A 376 -19.66 8.69 11.75
CA LEU A 376 -20.34 8.91 10.49
C LEU A 376 -20.95 7.62 9.92
N LEU A 377 -20.19 6.53 9.93
CA LEU A 377 -20.69 5.22 9.50
C LEU A 377 -21.81 4.73 10.39
N MET A 378 -21.71 4.90 11.72
CA MET A 378 -22.76 4.52 12.66
C MET A 378 -24.03 5.33 12.46
N MET A 379 -23.93 6.66 12.24
CA MET A 379 -25.09 7.49 11.90
C MET A 379 -25.72 7.09 10.56
N ALA A 380 -24.91 6.80 9.56
CA ALA A 380 -25.41 6.38 8.24
C ALA A 380 -26.13 5.03 8.33
N VAL A 381 -25.54 4.05 9.03
CA VAL A 381 -26.16 2.72 9.25
C VAL A 381 -27.44 2.86 10.08
N GLY A 382 -27.38 3.60 11.20
CA GLY A 382 -28.55 3.83 12.05
C GLY A 382 -29.69 4.53 11.31
N GLY A 383 -29.36 5.56 10.52
CA GLY A 383 -30.34 6.25 9.67
C GLY A 383 -30.94 5.34 8.60
N PHE A 384 -30.11 4.49 7.97
CA PHE A 384 -30.59 3.51 7.00
C PHE A 384 -31.55 2.48 7.62
N VAL A 385 -31.16 1.93 8.79
CA VAL A 385 -32.02 0.99 9.55
C VAL A 385 -33.33 1.67 9.94
N LEU A 386 -33.28 2.91 10.45
CA LEU A 386 -34.49 3.66 10.83
C LEU A 386 -35.45 3.83 9.64
N ILE A 387 -34.93 4.21 8.47
CA ILE A 387 -35.77 4.36 7.28
C ILE A 387 -36.44 3.04 6.90
N ILE A 388 -35.72 1.92 6.94
CA ILE A 388 -36.31 0.61 6.61
C ILE A 388 -37.34 0.18 7.64
N VAL A 389 -37.03 0.34 8.94
CA VAL A 389 -37.99 0.02 10.00
C VAL A 389 -39.25 0.86 9.87
N LEU A 390 -39.15 2.15 9.61
CA LEU A 390 -40.28 3.01 9.36
C LEU A 390 -41.06 2.59 8.10
N ALA A 391 -40.39 2.23 7.02
CA ALA A 391 -40.99 1.75 5.80
C ALA A 391 -41.84 0.48 5.99
N VAL A 392 -41.48 -0.36 6.98
CA VAL A 392 -42.18 -1.59 7.33
C VAL A 392 -43.30 -1.33 8.36
N LEU A 393 -43.05 -0.49 9.39
CA LEU A 393 -43.97 -0.30 10.50
C LEU A 393 -45.12 0.69 10.14
N LEU A 394 -44.87 1.76 9.36
CA LEU A 394 -45.92 2.74 9.01
C LEU A 394 -47.11 2.09 8.36
N PRO A 395 -47.00 1.21 7.35
CA PRO A 395 -48.13 0.50 6.77
C PRO A 395 -48.92 -0.31 7.81
N ILE A 396 -48.24 -0.96 8.75
CA ILE A 396 -48.91 -1.76 9.77
C ILE A 396 -49.76 -0.87 10.69
N PHE A 397 -49.27 0.29 11.10
CA PHE A 397 -50.03 1.25 11.91
C PHE A 397 -51.21 1.83 11.14
N ASP A 398 -51.08 2.16 9.84
CA ASP A 398 -52.13 2.66 9.02
C ASP A 398 -53.29 1.62 8.84
N LEU A 399 -52.94 0.33 8.73
CA LEU A 399 -53.96 -0.73 8.70
C LEU A 399 -54.68 -0.91 10.05
N GLN A 400 -53.95 -0.83 11.17
CA GLN A 400 -54.56 -0.94 12.52
C GLN A 400 -55.50 0.22 12.81
N ALA A 401 -55.16 1.45 12.40
CA ALA A 401 -56.03 2.61 12.58
C ALA A 401 -57.39 2.47 11.84
N VAL A 402 -57.45 1.64 10.82
CA VAL A 402 -58.70 1.38 10.03
C VAL A 402 -59.54 0.29 10.66
N VAL A 403 -58.94 -0.70 11.34
CA VAL A 403 -59.68 -1.79 12.00
C VAL A 403 -60.27 -1.33 13.34
N ALA A 404 -59.70 -0.29 13.93
CA ALA A 404 -60.07 0.26 15.24
C ALA A 404 -61.09 1.42 15.13
N GLY A 405 -61.39 2.00 13.96
CA GLY A 405 -62.39 3.03 13.71
C GLY A 405 -63.52 2.53 12.83
#